data_5f01ef50577d6855f13e094c9e129d9b
#
_entry.id   5f01ef50577d6855f13e094c9e129d9b
#
_cell.length_a   1.000
_cell.length_b   1.000
_cell.length_c   1.000
_cell.angle_alpha   90.00
_cell.angle_beta   90.00
_cell.angle_gamma   90.00
#
_symmetry.space_group_name_H-M   'P 1'
#
loop_
_entity.id
_entity.type
_entity.pdbx_description
1 polymer ?
#
loop_
_entity_poly.entity_id
_entity_poly.type
_entity_poly.pdbx_seq_one_letter_code
_entity_poly.pdbx_strand_id
1 'polypeptide(L)'
;MIVAITWGWYSYDGDISYGRLTRIPFQEIQWYHAVAPAILLALTRIGIPVSTTFLVLSAFASTVVLEKMLVKSIVGYGIAATVAYFCWIAVSKFINEKFDEVKGEKWIAFWRNSVWVSSGWLWWVWLSHDVANIAVYLPRQLDISLLLIVLAYFTALLFYIFYTVSYTHL
;
A
#
# COMPACT_ATOMS: atom_id res chain seq x y z
N MET A 1 -0.09 0.64 -10.06
CA MET A 1 -0.51 -0.73 -9.68
C MET A 1 -0.10 -1.77 -10.72
N ILE A 2 -0.53 -1.70 -11.98
CA ILE A 2 -0.13 -2.64 -13.06
C ILE A 2 1.39 -2.82 -13.10
N VAL A 3 2.13 -1.71 -13.20
CA VAL A 3 3.60 -1.73 -13.24
C VAL A 3 4.18 -2.40 -11.98
N ALA A 4 3.63 -2.14 -10.79
CA ALA A 4 4.10 -2.76 -9.55
C ALA A 4 3.88 -4.28 -9.56
N ILE A 5 2.69 -4.75 -9.94
CA ILE A 5 2.38 -6.17 -10.02
C ILE A 5 3.29 -6.87 -11.05
N THR A 6 3.42 -6.30 -12.25
CA THR A 6 4.24 -6.88 -13.33
C THR A 6 5.72 -6.92 -12.95
N TRP A 7 6.22 -5.86 -12.31
CA TRP A 7 7.59 -5.80 -11.83
C TRP A 7 7.86 -6.83 -10.72
N GLY A 8 6.94 -6.97 -9.75
CA GLY A 8 7.03 -8.00 -8.72
C GLY A 8 7.08 -9.39 -9.32
N TRP A 9 6.14 -9.69 -10.22
CA TRP A 9 6.10 -10.96 -10.92
C TRP A 9 7.39 -11.29 -11.68
N TYR A 10 7.91 -10.32 -12.43
CA TYR A 10 9.15 -10.50 -13.18
C TYR A 10 10.38 -10.65 -12.29
N SER A 11 10.48 -9.84 -11.23
CA SER A 11 11.67 -9.77 -10.37
C SER A 11 11.74 -10.89 -9.32
N TYR A 12 10.61 -11.52 -9.00
CA TYR A 12 10.48 -12.54 -7.94
C TYR A 12 9.88 -13.85 -8.45
N ASP A 13 10.17 -14.18 -9.70
CA ASP A 13 9.89 -15.49 -10.29
C ASP A 13 8.41 -15.92 -10.13
N GLY A 14 7.50 -15.01 -10.50
CA GLY A 14 6.05 -15.22 -10.41
C GLY A 14 5.40 -14.78 -9.11
N ASP A 15 6.18 -14.39 -8.09
CA ASP A 15 5.63 -13.88 -6.82
C ASP A 15 5.37 -12.37 -6.88
N ILE A 16 4.10 -12.00 -6.97
CA ILE A 16 3.68 -10.58 -6.97
C ILE A 16 3.80 -9.92 -5.60
N SER A 17 4.08 -10.68 -4.52
CA SER A 17 4.22 -10.14 -3.16
C SER A 17 5.60 -9.58 -2.85
N TYR A 18 6.52 -9.63 -3.80
CA TYR A 18 7.92 -9.22 -3.60
C TYR A 18 8.64 -10.05 -2.52
N GLY A 19 8.37 -11.34 -2.45
CA GLY A 19 8.95 -12.25 -1.46
C GLY A 19 8.43 -12.07 -0.03
N ARG A 20 7.41 -11.24 0.20
CA ARG A 20 6.91 -10.94 1.55
C ARG A 20 6.16 -12.09 2.19
N LEU A 21 5.57 -12.94 1.39
CA LEU A 21 4.81 -14.09 1.86
C LEU A 21 5.67 -15.34 2.12
N THR A 22 6.98 -15.27 1.94
CA THR A 22 7.88 -16.40 2.15
C THR A 22 7.85 -16.97 3.58
N ARG A 23 7.49 -16.13 4.56
CA ARG A 23 7.39 -16.51 5.98
C ARG A 23 5.99 -16.99 6.38
N ILE A 24 5.02 -16.85 5.50
CA ILE A 24 3.64 -17.29 5.72
C ILE A 24 3.44 -18.53 4.85
N PRO A 25 3.24 -19.72 5.44
CA PRO A 25 3.01 -20.93 4.67
C PRO A 25 1.78 -20.78 3.78
N PHE A 26 1.82 -21.39 2.59
CA PHE A 26 0.62 -21.47 1.75
C PHE A 26 -0.43 -22.32 2.48
N GLN A 27 -1.64 -21.79 2.56
CA GLN A 27 -2.78 -22.47 3.14
C GLN A 27 -3.93 -22.48 2.13
N GLU A 28 -4.69 -23.56 2.11
CA GLU A 28 -5.93 -23.58 1.35
C GLU A 28 -6.92 -22.58 1.91
N ILE A 29 -7.56 -21.84 1.01
CA ILE A 29 -8.50 -20.79 1.39
C ILE A 29 -9.76 -21.44 1.96
N GLN A 30 -10.04 -21.12 3.22
CA GLN A 30 -11.23 -21.52 3.93
C GLN A 30 -12.18 -20.32 4.11
N TRP A 31 -13.44 -20.57 4.38
CA TRP A 31 -14.46 -19.52 4.55
C TRP A 31 -14.07 -18.48 5.62
N TYR A 32 -13.40 -18.88 6.69
CA TYR A 32 -12.98 -17.96 7.76
C TYR A 32 -11.87 -16.98 7.32
N HIS A 33 -11.14 -17.27 6.27
CA HIS A 33 -10.17 -16.31 5.71
C HIS A 33 -10.86 -15.06 5.12
N ALA A 34 -12.14 -15.16 4.74
CA ALA A 34 -12.94 -14.04 4.30
C ALA A 34 -13.36 -13.09 5.44
N VAL A 35 -13.27 -13.54 6.69
CA VAL A 35 -13.69 -12.74 7.86
C VAL A 35 -12.79 -11.52 8.04
N ALA A 36 -11.47 -11.65 7.82
CA ALA A 36 -10.54 -10.54 7.97
C ALA A 36 -10.83 -9.36 7.01
N PRO A 37 -11.00 -9.57 5.69
CA PRO A 37 -11.45 -8.51 4.79
C PRO A 37 -12.83 -7.95 5.12
N ALA A 38 -13.76 -8.79 5.59
CA ALA A 38 -15.09 -8.32 6.01
C ALA A 38 -15.02 -7.40 7.23
N ILE A 39 -14.23 -7.74 8.24
CA ILE A 39 -13.96 -6.88 9.40
C ILE A 39 -13.27 -5.59 8.96
N LEU A 40 -12.28 -5.67 8.06
CA LEU A 40 -11.61 -4.50 7.51
C LEU A 40 -12.62 -3.53 6.88
N LEU A 41 -13.51 -4.06 6.05
CA LEU A 41 -14.56 -3.26 5.41
C LEU A 41 -15.50 -2.61 6.43
N ALA A 42 -15.90 -3.34 7.46
CA ALA A 42 -16.76 -2.82 8.52
C ALA A 42 -16.07 -1.70 9.32
N LEU A 43 -14.81 -1.90 9.73
CA LEU A 43 -14.03 -0.91 10.48
C LEU A 43 -13.78 0.36 9.66
N THR A 44 -13.45 0.23 8.37
CA THR A 44 -13.25 1.38 7.49
C THR A 44 -14.54 2.16 7.25
N ARG A 45 -15.70 1.48 7.20
CA ARG A 45 -17.02 2.13 7.12
C ARG A 45 -17.35 2.97 8.34
N ILE A 46 -16.88 2.58 9.52
CA ILE A 46 -17.06 3.30 10.78
C ILE A 46 -16.01 4.42 10.94
N GLY A 47 -15.03 4.49 10.02
CA GLY A 47 -13.95 5.49 10.07
C GLY A 47 -12.80 5.14 11.01
N ILE A 48 -12.69 3.87 11.43
CA ILE A 48 -11.59 3.40 12.28
C ILE A 48 -10.38 3.08 11.39
N PRO A 49 -9.24 3.79 11.54
CA PRO A 49 -8.04 3.49 10.79
C PRO A 49 -7.41 2.17 11.28
N VAL A 50 -7.24 1.24 10.37
CA VAL A 50 -6.62 -0.07 10.66
C VAL A 50 -5.54 -0.40 9.63
N SER A 51 -4.54 -1.14 10.06
CA SER A 51 -3.54 -1.67 9.14
C SER A 51 -4.14 -2.82 8.32
N THR A 52 -4.38 -2.58 7.03
CA THR A 52 -4.92 -3.56 6.09
C THR A 52 -4.06 -4.82 6.05
N THR A 53 -2.76 -4.63 5.89
CA THR A 53 -1.77 -5.72 5.84
C THR A 53 -1.75 -6.54 7.12
N PHE A 54 -1.77 -5.88 8.28
CA PHE A 54 -1.80 -6.60 9.57
C PHE A 54 -3.06 -7.45 9.69
N LEU A 55 -4.23 -6.87 9.42
CA LEU A 55 -5.52 -7.55 9.60
C LEU A 55 -5.67 -8.73 8.64
N VAL A 56 -5.33 -8.54 7.36
CA VAL A 56 -5.48 -9.61 6.35
C VAL A 56 -4.45 -10.72 6.56
N LEU A 57 -3.17 -10.37 6.70
CA LEU A 57 -2.12 -11.37 6.82
C LEU A 57 -2.16 -12.11 8.17
N SER A 58 -2.73 -11.51 9.23
CA SER A 58 -2.88 -12.18 10.52
C SER A 58 -3.78 -13.42 10.43
N ALA A 59 -4.74 -13.45 9.49
CA ALA A 59 -5.61 -14.62 9.29
C ALA A 59 -4.83 -15.85 8.74
N PHE A 60 -3.67 -15.63 8.14
CA PHE A 60 -2.81 -16.68 7.56
C PHE A 60 -1.53 -16.91 8.36
N ALA A 61 -1.23 -16.05 9.31
CA ALA A 61 0.02 -16.08 10.05
C ALA A 61 -0.02 -17.10 11.19
N SER A 62 1.10 -17.79 11.40
CA SER A 62 1.31 -18.52 12.65
C SER A 62 1.50 -17.56 13.83
N THR A 63 1.30 -18.03 15.06
CA THR A 63 1.46 -17.23 16.29
C THR A 63 2.82 -16.51 16.34
N VAL A 64 3.89 -17.18 15.94
CA VAL A 64 5.25 -16.61 15.92
C VAL A 64 5.38 -15.49 14.88
N VAL A 65 4.76 -15.67 13.72
CA VAL A 65 4.77 -14.64 12.66
C VAL A 65 3.92 -13.46 13.09
N LEU A 66 2.76 -13.71 13.71
CA LEU A 66 1.87 -12.68 14.22
C LEU A 66 2.57 -11.80 15.28
N GLU A 67 3.26 -12.40 16.24
CA GLU A 67 4.01 -11.68 17.25
C GLU A 67 5.08 -10.75 16.62
N LYS A 68 5.85 -11.28 15.67
CA LYS A 68 6.84 -10.48 14.92
C LYS A 68 6.21 -9.33 14.13
N MET A 69 5.05 -9.57 13.52
CA MET A 69 4.30 -8.54 12.81
C MET A 69 3.83 -7.44 13.76
N LEU A 70 3.33 -7.82 14.94
CA LEU A 70 2.88 -6.89 16.00
C LEU A 70 4.02 -5.99 16.46
N VAL A 71 5.14 -6.58 16.88
CA VAL A 71 6.33 -5.85 17.34
C VAL A 71 6.82 -4.91 16.25
N LYS A 72 6.94 -5.40 15.01
CA LYS A 72 7.37 -4.58 13.86
C LYS A 72 6.43 -3.41 13.60
N SER A 73 5.12 -3.60 13.74
CA SER A 73 4.12 -2.55 13.55
C SER A 73 4.22 -1.48 14.63
N ILE A 74 4.32 -1.87 15.89
CA ILE A 74 4.44 -0.94 17.04
C ILE A 74 5.72 -0.10 16.89
N VAL A 75 6.86 -0.75 16.63
CA VAL A 75 8.14 -0.05 16.43
C VAL A 75 8.08 0.85 15.20
N GLY A 76 7.49 0.37 14.12
CA GLY A 76 7.30 1.15 12.88
C GLY A 76 6.46 2.41 13.11
N TYR A 77 5.37 2.32 13.82
CA TYR A 77 4.54 3.50 14.18
C TYR A 77 5.30 4.48 15.06
N GLY A 78 6.08 4.01 16.04
CA GLY A 78 6.93 4.85 16.88
C GLY A 78 7.97 5.62 16.06
N ILE A 79 8.66 4.94 15.16
CA ILE A 79 9.63 5.56 14.26
C ILE A 79 8.94 6.55 13.32
N ALA A 80 7.81 6.18 12.73
CA ALA A 80 7.05 7.05 11.81
C ALA A 80 6.58 8.33 12.50
N ALA A 81 6.04 8.23 13.73
CA ALA A 81 5.63 9.39 14.52
C ALA A 81 6.82 10.31 14.84
N THR A 82 7.96 9.74 15.21
CA THR A 82 9.20 10.48 15.50
C THR A 82 9.70 11.21 14.24
N VAL A 83 9.78 10.52 13.12
CA VAL A 83 10.21 11.11 11.85
C VAL A 83 9.23 12.21 11.41
N ALA A 84 7.92 11.96 11.49
CA ALA A 84 6.89 12.95 11.15
C ALA A 84 7.01 14.22 12.01
N TYR A 85 7.27 14.08 13.31
CA TYR A 85 7.48 15.21 14.22
C TYR A 85 8.70 16.05 13.82
N PHE A 86 9.85 15.41 13.57
CA PHE A 86 11.05 16.15 13.14
C PHE A 86 10.88 16.78 11.75
N CYS A 87 10.25 16.08 10.82
CA CYS A 87 9.92 16.64 9.49
C CYS A 87 8.99 17.85 9.63
N TRP A 88 7.97 17.77 10.50
CA TRP A 88 7.07 18.89 10.77
C TRP A 88 7.84 20.11 11.28
N ILE A 89 8.72 19.96 12.27
CA ILE A 89 9.52 21.08 12.81
C ILE A 89 10.41 21.67 11.69
N ALA A 90 11.13 20.83 10.95
CA ALA A 90 12.04 21.28 9.89
C ALA A 90 11.29 22.01 8.80
N VAL A 91 10.18 21.44 8.33
CA VAL A 91 9.34 22.02 7.26
C VAL A 91 8.70 23.33 7.73
N SER A 92 8.10 23.36 8.93
CA SER A 92 7.47 24.57 9.46
C SER A 92 8.46 25.72 9.60
N LYS A 93 9.67 25.41 10.11
CA LYS A 93 10.72 26.43 10.29
C LYS A 93 11.28 26.91 8.96
N PHE A 94 11.50 26.03 8.01
CA PHE A 94 12.11 26.37 6.71
C PHE A 94 11.12 27.00 5.73
N ILE A 95 9.86 26.57 5.76
CA ILE A 95 8.83 27.04 4.83
C ILE A 95 8.28 28.37 5.27
N ASN A 96 7.96 28.58 6.55
CA ASN A 96 7.41 29.83 7.03
C ASN A 96 8.40 31.01 6.88
N GLU A 97 9.70 30.77 7.00
CA GLU A 97 10.71 31.84 6.82
C GLU A 97 10.97 32.22 5.36
N LYS A 98 10.66 31.35 4.39
CA LYS A 98 11.06 31.57 2.99
C LYS A 98 9.92 31.65 1.99
N PHE A 99 8.69 31.33 2.39
CA PHE A 99 7.56 31.32 1.44
C PHE A 99 6.92 32.70 1.24
N ASP A 100 7.19 33.68 2.10
CA ASP A 100 6.69 35.05 1.96
C ASP A 100 7.38 35.84 0.84
N GLU A 101 8.51 35.36 0.34
CA GLU A 101 9.15 35.92 -0.84
C GLU A 101 8.61 35.24 -2.10
N VAL A 102 8.01 36.00 -3.01
CA VAL A 102 7.54 35.52 -4.32
C VAL A 102 8.68 34.83 -5.07
N LYS A 103 8.61 33.54 -5.16
CA LYS A 103 9.59 32.74 -5.88
C LYS A 103 9.22 32.68 -7.36
N GLY A 104 10.21 32.81 -8.24
CA GLY A 104 10.01 32.74 -9.68
C GLY A 104 9.43 31.40 -10.16
N GLU A 105 8.84 31.36 -11.36
CA GLU A 105 8.21 30.19 -11.98
C GLU A 105 9.06 28.91 -11.92
N LYS A 106 10.39 29.03 -12.05
CA LYS A 106 11.32 27.91 -11.99
C LYS A 106 11.30 27.21 -10.62
N TRP A 107 11.15 27.98 -9.53
CA TRP A 107 11.07 27.46 -8.17
C TRP A 107 9.74 26.72 -7.94
N ILE A 108 8.64 27.29 -8.41
CA ILE A 108 7.32 26.66 -8.34
C ILE A 108 7.32 25.36 -9.16
N ALA A 109 7.89 25.38 -10.37
CA ALA A 109 8.01 24.19 -11.21
C ALA A 109 8.86 23.09 -10.55
N PHE A 110 9.97 23.46 -9.92
CA PHE A 110 10.82 22.52 -9.18
C PHE A 110 10.03 21.82 -8.04
N TRP A 111 9.34 22.58 -7.21
CA TRP A 111 8.55 21.99 -6.10
C TRP A 111 7.39 21.14 -6.60
N ARG A 112 6.69 21.60 -7.63
CA ARG A 112 5.61 20.82 -8.25
C ARG A 112 6.11 19.49 -8.78
N ASN A 113 7.23 19.48 -9.51
CA ASN A 113 7.81 18.25 -10.03
C ASN A 113 8.32 17.34 -8.90
N SER A 114 8.94 17.91 -7.87
CA SER A 114 9.39 17.15 -6.70
C SER A 114 8.23 16.46 -5.97
N VAL A 115 7.10 17.14 -5.83
CA VAL A 115 5.88 16.55 -5.24
C VAL A 115 5.37 15.41 -6.11
N TRP A 116 5.32 15.57 -7.42
CA TRP A 116 4.89 14.49 -8.32
C TRP A 116 5.79 13.27 -8.25
N VAL A 117 7.11 13.47 -8.29
CA VAL A 117 8.09 12.37 -8.21
C VAL A 117 8.03 11.68 -6.85
N SER A 118 8.02 12.44 -5.75
CA SER A 118 7.97 11.87 -4.40
C SER A 118 6.64 11.16 -4.13
N SER A 119 5.51 11.72 -4.56
CA SER A 119 4.20 11.07 -4.46
C SER A 119 4.15 9.78 -5.27
N GLY A 120 4.65 9.78 -6.49
CA GLY A 120 4.74 8.59 -7.33
C GLY A 120 5.58 7.49 -6.68
N TRP A 121 6.71 7.85 -6.08
CA TRP A 121 7.55 6.92 -5.34
C TRP A 121 6.83 6.34 -4.09
N LEU A 122 6.19 7.19 -3.30
CA LEU A 122 5.43 6.75 -2.12
C LEU A 122 4.28 5.81 -2.50
N TRP A 123 3.54 6.12 -3.56
CA TRP A 123 2.50 5.25 -4.08
C TRP A 123 3.05 3.90 -4.55
N TRP A 124 4.19 3.90 -5.24
CA TRP A 124 4.87 2.67 -5.65
C TRP A 124 5.21 1.79 -4.42
N VAL A 125 5.86 2.38 -3.42
CA VAL A 125 6.25 1.66 -2.20
C VAL A 125 5.01 1.11 -1.49
N TRP A 126 3.97 1.90 -1.33
CA TRP A 126 2.74 1.48 -0.67
C TRP A 126 2.03 0.36 -1.43
N LEU A 127 1.80 0.53 -2.72
CA LEU A 127 1.14 -0.48 -3.56
C LEU A 127 1.91 -1.80 -3.59
N SER A 128 3.23 -1.76 -3.64
CA SER A 128 4.05 -2.97 -3.58
C SER A 128 3.93 -3.69 -2.23
N HIS A 129 3.55 -2.98 -1.15
CA HIS A 129 3.22 -3.59 0.13
C HIS A 129 1.81 -4.19 0.14
N ASP A 130 0.84 -3.48 -0.37
CA ASP A 130 -0.56 -3.90 -0.33
C ASP A 130 -0.87 -5.06 -1.28
N VAL A 131 -0.08 -5.24 -2.32
CA VAL A 131 -0.21 -6.42 -3.21
C VAL A 131 -0.10 -7.73 -2.42
N ALA A 132 0.70 -7.79 -1.36
CA ALA A 132 0.81 -8.98 -0.51
C ALA A 132 -0.52 -9.39 0.13
N ASN A 133 -1.42 -8.42 0.40
CA ASN A 133 -2.74 -8.67 0.97
C ASN A 133 -3.66 -9.45 0.01
N ILE A 134 -3.41 -9.33 -1.27
CA ILE A 134 -4.14 -10.05 -2.32
C ILE A 134 -3.40 -11.33 -2.67
N ALA A 135 -2.08 -11.25 -2.79
CA ALA A 135 -1.24 -12.38 -3.13
C ALA A 135 -1.35 -13.53 -2.12
N VAL A 136 -1.73 -13.25 -0.87
CA VAL A 136 -1.95 -14.31 0.14
C VAL A 136 -3.10 -15.26 -0.22
N TYR A 137 -4.06 -14.78 -1.02
CA TYR A 137 -5.20 -15.56 -1.53
C TYR A 137 -4.92 -16.25 -2.87
N LEU A 138 -3.75 -16.03 -3.46
CA LEU A 138 -3.35 -16.56 -4.74
C LEU A 138 -2.23 -17.59 -4.59
N PRO A 139 -1.99 -18.44 -5.59
CA PRO A 139 -0.78 -19.25 -5.64
C PRO A 139 0.47 -18.38 -5.48
N ARG A 140 1.50 -18.92 -4.82
CA ARG A 140 2.75 -18.16 -4.54
C ARG A 140 3.47 -17.71 -5.81
N GLN A 141 3.41 -18.56 -6.83
CA GLN A 141 3.93 -18.25 -8.16
C GLN A 141 2.77 -18.24 -9.13
N LEU A 142 2.55 -17.10 -9.77
CA LEU A 142 1.52 -16.96 -10.77
C LEU A 142 2.07 -17.33 -12.14
N ASP A 143 1.35 -18.16 -12.87
CA ASP A 143 1.57 -18.32 -14.29
C ASP A 143 1.10 -17.04 -15.05
N ILE A 144 1.46 -16.95 -16.31
CA ILE A 144 1.16 -15.77 -17.13
C ILE A 144 -0.35 -15.56 -17.29
N SER A 145 -1.12 -16.64 -17.33
CA SER A 145 -2.58 -16.59 -17.50
C SER A 145 -3.24 -15.97 -16.27
N LEU A 146 -2.84 -16.43 -15.10
CA LEU A 146 -3.36 -15.91 -13.83
C LEU A 146 -2.90 -14.47 -13.59
N LEU A 147 -1.66 -14.13 -13.96
CA LEU A 147 -1.19 -12.74 -13.93
C LEU A 147 -2.09 -11.82 -14.78
N LEU A 148 -2.42 -12.23 -16.00
CA LEU A 148 -3.27 -11.44 -16.88
C LEU A 148 -4.69 -11.26 -16.30
N ILE A 149 -5.26 -12.29 -15.67
CA ILE A 149 -6.55 -12.20 -14.98
C ILE A 149 -6.48 -11.18 -13.83
N VAL A 150 -5.44 -11.25 -13.01
CA VAL A 150 -5.23 -10.31 -11.90
C VAL A 150 -5.10 -8.88 -12.43
N LEU A 151 -4.31 -8.65 -13.48
CA LEU A 151 -4.14 -7.33 -14.08
C LEU A 151 -5.45 -6.80 -14.67
N ALA A 152 -6.21 -7.66 -15.36
CA ALA A 152 -7.52 -7.29 -15.93
C ALA A 152 -8.51 -6.90 -14.82
N TYR A 153 -8.57 -7.67 -13.73
CA TYR A 153 -9.43 -7.37 -12.58
C TYR A 153 -9.10 -6.01 -11.97
N PHE A 154 -7.83 -5.75 -11.70
CA PHE A 154 -7.42 -4.46 -11.13
C PHE A 154 -7.63 -3.28 -12.07
N THR A 155 -7.45 -3.49 -13.36
CA THR A 155 -7.73 -2.46 -14.36
C THR A 155 -9.22 -2.12 -14.38
N ALA A 156 -10.10 -3.13 -14.41
CA ALA A 156 -11.54 -2.94 -14.36
C ALA A 156 -11.98 -2.24 -13.06
N LEU A 157 -11.42 -2.63 -11.92
CA LEU A 157 -11.71 -2.00 -10.62
C LEU A 157 -11.31 -0.52 -10.60
N LEU A 158 -10.14 -0.18 -11.15
CA LEU A 158 -9.70 1.21 -11.25
C LEU A 158 -10.64 2.04 -12.13
N PHE A 159 -11.05 1.53 -13.30
CA PHE A 159 -12.02 2.21 -14.16
C PHE A 159 -13.35 2.42 -13.44
N TYR A 160 -13.83 1.42 -12.71
CA TYR A 160 -15.06 1.53 -11.93
C TYR A 160 -14.95 2.62 -10.85
N ILE A 161 -13.84 2.68 -10.10
CA ILE A 161 -13.61 3.70 -9.08
C ILE A 161 -13.55 5.10 -9.72
N PHE A 162 -12.80 5.27 -10.80
CA PHE A 162 -12.74 6.55 -11.50
C PHE A 162 -14.10 7.00 -12.02
N TYR A 163 -14.87 6.08 -12.57
CA TYR A 163 -16.22 6.35 -13.04
C TYR A 163 -17.13 6.83 -11.89
N THR A 164 -17.17 6.10 -10.78
CA THR A 164 -18.03 6.44 -9.64
C THR A 164 -17.62 7.75 -8.98
N VAL A 165 -16.32 8.00 -8.77
CA VAL A 165 -15.83 9.26 -8.19
C VAL A 165 -16.10 10.45 -9.11
N SER A 166 -15.96 10.28 -10.42
CA SER A 166 -16.25 11.37 -11.38
C SER A 166 -17.72 11.78 -11.37
N TYR A 167 -18.63 10.84 -11.16
CA TYR A 167 -20.08 11.14 -11.12
C TYR A 167 -20.58 11.71 -9.78
N THR A 168 -19.83 11.51 -8.70
CA THR A 168 -20.24 12.04 -7.37
C THR A 168 -19.76 13.48 -7.14
N HIS A 169 -18.93 14.03 -8.01
CA HIS A 169 -18.40 15.39 -7.93
C HIS A 169 -18.96 16.33 -9.01
N LEU A 170 -19.95 15.89 -9.81
CA LEU A 170 -20.76 16.70 -10.71
C LEU A 170 -22.13 17.00 -10.09
#